data_f07083b45c997be75d1044ee850640ac
#
_entry.id   f07083b45c997be75d1044ee850640ac
#
_cell.length_a   1.000
_cell.length_b   1.000
_cell.length_c   1.000
_cell.angle_alpha   90.00
_cell.angle_beta   90.00
_cell.angle_gamma   90.00
#
_symmetry.space_group_name_H-M   'P 1'
#
loop_
_entity.id
_entity.type
_entity.pdbx_description
1 polymer ?
#
loop_
_entity_poly.entity_id
_entity_poly.type
_entity_poly.pdbx_seq_one_letter_code
_entity_poly.pdbx_strand_id
1 'polypeptide(L)'
;MGSYHAVIEEDALHFLADLAGGDARSALNAVELGILTTPRSEDGMIHITLDVASECIQKRVVRYDKTGDNHYDTISAFIKSMRGSDPDAAVYYLAKMLYAGEDIKFIARRIMICASEDVGNADPMALTVAVSAAQAVERIGMPESQIILSQAVTYVACAPKSNSAVNAIFAANEAVRNYQTSVPAHLRDAHYKGAKKLGHGTDYKYAHDYPDHYVEQQYLSLIHISEPTRLGMI
;
A
#
# COMPACT_ATOMS: atom_id res chain seq x y z
N MET A 1 -29.06 -0.61 28.55
CA MET A 1 -30.37 -1.14 28.10
C MET A 1 -31.56 -0.43 28.79
N GLY A 2 -31.45 0.03 30.01
CA GLY A 2 -32.55 0.64 30.76
C GLY A 2 -33.26 1.85 30.12
N SER A 3 -32.54 2.73 29.44
CA SER A 3 -33.12 3.94 28.80
C SER A 3 -33.81 3.67 27.44
N TYR A 4 -33.50 2.55 26.80
CA TYR A 4 -34.05 2.20 25.47
C TYR A 4 -35.22 1.21 25.54
N HIS A 5 -35.55 0.65 26.71
CA HIS A 5 -36.53 -0.42 26.86
C HIS A 5 -36.28 -1.59 25.87
N ALA A 6 -35.03 -2.11 25.89
CA ALA A 6 -34.61 -3.20 25.03
C ALA A 6 -34.30 -4.45 25.82
N VAL A 7 -34.68 -5.60 25.28
CA VAL A 7 -34.39 -6.95 25.77
C VAL A 7 -33.62 -7.73 24.71
N ILE A 8 -32.60 -8.48 25.11
CA ILE A 8 -31.91 -9.43 24.26
C ILE A 8 -32.32 -10.84 24.65
N GLU A 9 -32.67 -11.67 23.67
CA GLU A 9 -32.97 -13.07 23.87
C GLU A 9 -31.71 -13.88 24.20
N GLU A 10 -31.86 -14.96 24.96
CA GLU A 10 -30.73 -15.71 25.52
C GLU A 10 -29.85 -16.34 24.43
N ASP A 11 -30.47 -16.87 23.36
CA ASP A 11 -29.78 -17.41 22.17
C ASP A 11 -29.06 -16.32 21.38
N ALA A 12 -29.66 -15.13 21.23
CA ALA A 12 -29.02 -13.97 20.62
C ALA A 12 -27.81 -13.48 21.43
N LEU A 13 -27.94 -13.51 22.78
CA LEU A 13 -26.83 -13.13 23.65
C LEU A 13 -25.64 -14.09 23.52
N HIS A 14 -25.89 -15.41 23.55
CA HIS A 14 -24.85 -16.42 23.37
C HIS A 14 -24.19 -16.30 21.99
N PHE A 15 -24.99 -16.15 20.93
CA PHE A 15 -24.50 -15.96 19.58
C PHE A 15 -23.57 -14.73 19.44
N LEU A 16 -23.94 -13.59 20.02
CA LEU A 16 -23.10 -12.38 20.01
C LEU A 16 -21.83 -12.57 20.83
N ALA A 17 -21.90 -13.28 21.97
CA ALA A 17 -20.72 -13.52 22.81
C ALA A 17 -19.70 -14.44 22.12
N ASP A 18 -20.16 -15.52 21.49
CA ASP A 18 -19.31 -16.48 20.77
C ASP A 18 -18.61 -15.83 19.56
N LEU A 19 -19.36 -15.07 18.78
CA LEU A 19 -18.81 -14.39 17.61
C LEU A 19 -17.92 -13.19 17.96
N ALA A 20 -18.06 -12.61 19.14
CA ALA A 20 -17.18 -11.55 19.61
C ALA A 20 -15.77 -12.07 19.96
N GLY A 21 -15.58 -13.39 20.14
CA GLY A 21 -14.28 -14.02 20.35
C GLY A 21 -13.47 -13.43 21.52
N GLY A 22 -14.17 -12.95 22.57
CA GLY A 22 -13.55 -12.28 23.72
C GLY A 22 -13.42 -10.74 23.60
N ASP A 23 -13.78 -10.14 22.47
CA ASP A 23 -13.82 -8.67 22.31
C ASP A 23 -15.16 -8.10 22.78
N ALA A 24 -15.20 -7.65 24.04
CA ALA A 24 -16.39 -7.07 24.66
C ALA A 24 -16.89 -5.82 23.92
N ARG A 25 -16.01 -4.98 23.36
CA ARG A 25 -16.40 -3.80 22.56
C ARG A 25 -17.15 -4.25 21.31
N SER A 26 -16.73 -5.35 20.74
CA SER A 26 -17.35 -5.99 19.61
C SER A 26 -18.79 -6.39 19.88
N ALA A 27 -19.03 -7.09 20.95
CA ALA A 27 -20.36 -7.52 21.37
C ALA A 27 -21.27 -6.32 21.66
N LEU A 28 -20.77 -5.33 22.43
CA LEU A 28 -21.54 -4.14 22.81
C LEU A 28 -21.97 -3.29 21.61
N ASN A 29 -21.12 -3.11 20.62
CA ASN A 29 -21.44 -2.37 19.40
C ASN A 29 -22.51 -3.09 18.56
N ALA A 30 -22.51 -4.43 18.53
CA ALA A 30 -23.55 -5.20 17.84
C ALA A 30 -24.91 -5.04 18.55
N VAL A 31 -24.91 -5.07 19.88
CA VAL A 31 -26.11 -4.80 20.70
C VAL A 31 -26.62 -3.38 20.47
N GLU A 32 -25.75 -2.37 20.48
CA GLU A 32 -26.11 -0.98 20.21
C GLU A 32 -26.72 -0.83 18.81
N LEU A 33 -26.15 -1.45 17.80
CA LEU A 33 -26.70 -1.44 16.45
C LEU A 33 -28.08 -2.08 16.41
N GLY A 34 -28.27 -3.22 17.08
CA GLY A 34 -29.58 -3.88 17.21
C GLY A 34 -30.64 -2.97 17.84
N ILE A 35 -30.28 -2.26 18.90
CA ILE A 35 -31.15 -1.31 19.56
C ILE A 35 -31.57 -0.16 18.63
N LEU A 36 -30.61 0.36 17.85
CA LEU A 36 -30.83 1.54 16.98
C LEU A 36 -31.57 1.20 15.69
N THR A 37 -31.51 -0.04 15.22
CA THR A 37 -32.05 -0.43 13.91
C THR A 37 -33.35 -1.24 14.00
N THR A 38 -33.69 -1.80 15.17
CA THR A 38 -34.88 -2.62 15.36
C THR A 38 -36.08 -1.76 15.81
N PRO A 39 -37.22 -1.82 15.13
CA PRO A 39 -38.43 -1.13 15.56
C PRO A 39 -38.94 -1.70 16.89
N ARG A 40 -39.72 -0.91 17.63
CA ARG A 40 -40.38 -1.35 18.84
C ARG A 40 -41.52 -2.31 18.49
N SER A 41 -41.63 -3.37 19.29
CA SER A 41 -42.75 -4.31 19.22
C SER A 41 -44.03 -3.73 19.84
N GLU A 42 -45.14 -4.46 19.76
CA GLU A 42 -46.47 -4.04 20.28
C GLU A 42 -46.45 -3.80 21.80
N ASP A 43 -45.55 -4.43 22.52
CA ASP A 43 -45.31 -4.24 23.97
C ASP A 43 -44.50 -2.98 24.31
N GLY A 44 -44.09 -2.20 23.25
CA GLY A 44 -43.28 -1.01 23.41
C GLY A 44 -41.80 -1.24 23.62
N MET A 45 -41.35 -2.52 23.60
CA MET A 45 -39.96 -2.92 23.80
C MET A 45 -39.27 -3.22 22.49
N ILE A 46 -37.94 -3.14 22.47
CA ILE A 46 -37.06 -3.58 21.38
C ILE A 46 -36.56 -4.97 21.71
N HIS A 47 -36.93 -5.97 20.90
CA HIS A 47 -36.47 -7.33 21.04
C HIS A 47 -35.30 -7.64 20.11
N ILE A 48 -34.15 -7.94 20.68
CA ILE A 48 -32.97 -8.39 19.92
C ILE A 48 -33.04 -9.91 19.86
N THR A 49 -33.63 -10.42 18.78
CA THR A 49 -33.72 -11.84 18.48
C THR A 49 -32.45 -12.34 17.82
N LEU A 50 -32.31 -13.68 17.66
CA LEU A 50 -31.18 -14.29 16.96
C LEU A 50 -31.03 -13.76 15.51
N ASP A 51 -32.15 -13.54 14.82
CA ASP A 51 -32.14 -12.98 13.45
C ASP A 51 -31.62 -11.55 13.43
N VAL A 52 -32.08 -10.70 14.35
CA VAL A 52 -31.59 -9.32 14.51
C VAL A 52 -30.10 -9.33 14.88
N ALA A 53 -29.67 -10.19 15.79
CA ALA A 53 -28.28 -10.32 16.16
C ALA A 53 -27.39 -10.75 14.97
N SER A 54 -27.87 -11.70 14.16
CA SER A 54 -27.20 -12.16 12.94
C SER A 54 -27.07 -11.03 11.90
N GLU A 55 -28.15 -10.26 11.65
CA GLU A 55 -28.10 -9.09 10.75
C GLU A 55 -27.17 -8.00 11.26
N CYS A 56 -27.12 -7.74 12.55
CA CYS A 56 -26.23 -6.74 13.15
C CYS A 56 -24.77 -7.12 12.97
N ILE A 57 -24.45 -8.41 13.07
CA ILE A 57 -23.08 -8.90 12.83
C ILE A 57 -22.75 -8.87 11.35
N GLN A 58 -23.65 -9.27 10.46
CA GLN A 58 -23.45 -9.17 9.01
C GLN A 58 -23.27 -7.71 8.56
N LYS A 59 -24.09 -6.79 9.03
CA LYS A 59 -23.95 -5.34 8.79
C LYS A 59 -22.68 -4.77 9.41
N ARG A 60 -22.16 -5.37 10.47
CA ARG A 60 -20.92 -4.97 11.14
C ARG A 60 -19.67 -5.49 10.43
N VAL A 61 -19.71 -6.69 9.92
CA VAL A 61 -18.64 -7.20 9.03
C VAL A 61 -18.52 -6.31 7.80
N VAL A 62 -19.62 -5.73 7.32
CA VAL A 62 -19.66 -4.70 6.27
C VAL A 62 -19.21 -3.31 6.77
N ARG A 63 -19.36 -3.02 8.07
CA ARG A 63 -18.78 -1.85 8.73
C ARG A 63 -17.39 -2.17 9.28
N TYR A 64 -16.49 -2.57 8.42
CA TYR A 64 -15.06 -2.47 8.68
C TYR A 64 -14.78 -1.01 9.08
N ASP A 65 -14.36 -0.81 10.31
CA ASP A 65 -14.06 0.53 10.81
C ASP A 65 -12.89 1.10 10.01
N LYS A 66 -13.22 1.90 8.98
CA LYS A 66 -12.23 2.57 8.10
C LYS A 66 -11.29 3.49 8.87
N THR A 67 -11.51 3.68 10.15
CA THR A 67 -10.75 4.58 11.03
C THR A 67 -10.16 3.86 12.25
N GLY A 68 -10.38 2.56 12.45
CA GLY A 68 -9.90 1.81 13.61
C GLY A 68 -8.55 1.12 13.41
N ASP A 69 -7.89 0.78 14.52
CA ASP A 69 -6.57 0.10 14.55
C ASP A 69 -6.54 -1.17 13.68
N ASN A 70 -7.65 -1.91 13.61
CA ASN A 70 -7.78 -3.13 12.81
C ASN A 70 -7.65 -2.91 11.29
N HIS A 71 -8.03 -1.72 10.80
CA HIS A 71 -7.87 -1.33 9.40
C HIS A 71 -6.38 -1.16 9.05
N TYR A 72 -5.67 -0.36 9.84
CA TYR A 72 -4.24 -0.12 9.63
C TYR A 72 -3.41 -1.39 9.81
N ASP A 73 -3.78 -2.24 10.77
CA ASP A 73 -3.12 -3.53 10.99
C ASP A 73 -3.28 -4.48 9.80
N THR A 74 -4.49 -4.56 9.20
CA THR A 74 -4.73 -5.40 8.02
C THR A 74 -3.94 -4.90 6.81
N ILE A 75 -3.92 -3.58 6.56
CA ILE A 75 -3.12 -2.98 5.48
C ILE A 75 -1.62 -3.23 5.72
N SER A 76 -1.16 -3.06 6.95
CA SER A 76 0.23 -3.32 7.34
C SER A 76 0.62 -4.79 7.13
N ALA A 77 -0.25 -5.71 7.52
CA ALA A 77 -0.05 -7.14 7.32
C ALA A 77 -0.04 -7.51 5.83
N PHE A 78 -0.94 -6.94 5.03
CA PHE A 78 -0.98 -7.10 3.57
C PHE A 78 0.36 -6.71 2.92
N ILE A 79 0.86 -5.51 3.22
CA ILE A 79 2.13 -5.02 2.67
C ILE A 79 3.30 -5.91 3.14
N LYS A 80 3.34 -6.25 4.43
CA LYS A 80 4.41 -7.08 5.00
C LYS A 80 4.42 -8.49 4.43
N SER A 81 3.25 -9.06 4.09
CA SER A 81 3.15 -10.38 3.45
C SER A 81 3.74 -10.36 2.04
N MET A 82 3.42 -9.34 1.22
CA MET A 82 4.04 -9.18 -0.10
C MET A 82 5.56 -8.97 0.00
N ARG A 83 6.01 -8.12 0.93
CA ARG A 83 7.42 -7.86 1.22
C ARG A 83 8.15 -9.10 1.69
N GLY A 84 7.52 -9.89 2.55
CA GLY A 84 8.06 -11.11 3.13
C GLY A 84 7.99 -12.34 2.22
N SER A 85 7.47 -12.20 0.99
CA SER A 85 7.34 -13.29 0.02
C SER A 85 6.40 -14.42 0.48
N ASP A 86 5.31 -14.06 1.15
CA ASP A 86 4.23 -14.97 1.52
C ASP A 86 2.97 -14.67 0.68
N PRO A 87 2.79 -15.34 -0.47
CA PRO A 87 1.66 -15.11 -1.35
C PRO A 87 0.32 -15.54 -0.73
N ASP A 88 0.30 -16.57 0.09
CA ASP A 88 -0.93 -17.08 0.71
C ASP A 88 -1.47 -16.05 1.71
N ALA A 89 -0.60 -15.54 2.59
CA ALA A 89 -0.98 -14.47 3.51
C ALA A 89 -1.37 -13.18 2.76
N ALA A 90 -0.66 -12.82 1.70
CA ALA A 90 -0.95 -11.61 0.92
C ALA A 90 -2.33 -11.68 0.27
N VAL A 91 -2.71 -12.81 -0.34
CA VAL A 91 -4.05 -13.04 -0.91
C VAL A 91 -5.12 -13.09 0.18
N TYR A 92 -4.82 -13.70 1.33
CA TYR A 92 -5.75 -13.71 2.47
C TYR A 92 -6.08 -12.29 2.95
N TYR A 93 -5.06 -11.42 3.16
CA TYR A 93 -5.29 -10.05 3.57
C TYR A 93 -5.94 -9.20 2.48
N LEU A 94 -5.65 -9.46 1.20
CA LEU A 94 -6.40 -8.88 0.08
C LEU A 94 -7.90 -9.21 0.20
N ALA A 95 -8.24 -10.49 0.35
CA ALA A 95 -9.63 -10.93 0.49
C ALA A 95 -10.30 -10.29 1.71
N LYS A 96 -9.59 -10.18 2.85
CA LYS A 96 -10.08 -9.52 4.05
C LYS A 96 -10.38 -8.04 3.83
N MET A 97 -9.52 -7.30 3.11
CA MET A 97 -9.76 -5.89 2.75
C MET A 97 -10.94 -5.75 1.79
N LEU A 98 -11.04 -6.59 0.76
CA LEU A 98 -12.15 -6.57 -0.20
C LEU A 98 -13.49 -6.89 0.47
N TYR A 99 -13.52 -7.89 1.34
CA TYR A 99 -14.70 -8.25 2.12
C TYR A 99 -15.16 -7.10 3.03
N ALA A 100 -14.20 -6.36 3.57
CA ALA A 100 -14.45 -5.18 4.38
C ALA A 100 -14.89 -3.93 3.57
N GLY A 101 -14.96 -4.03 2.26
CA GLY A 101 -15.36 -2.92 1.38
C GLY A 101 -14.29 -1.85 1.20
N GLU A 102 -13.01 -2.22 1.31
CA GLU A 102 -11.90 -1.29 1.03
C GLU A 102 -11.92 -0.84 -0.43
N ASP A 103 -11.49 0.39 -0.66
CA ASP A 103 -11.38 0.95 -2.00
C ASP A 103 -10.35 0.16 -2.85
N ILE A 104 -10.83 -0.46 -3.93
CA ILE A 104 -9.97 -1.23 -4.84
C ILE A 104 -8.85 -0.39 -5.45
N LYS A 105 -9.04 0.92 -5.62
CA LYS A 105 -8.01 1.85 -6.10
C LYS A 105 -6.95 2.08 -5.03
N PHE A 106 -7.34 2.14 -3.76
CA PHE A 106 -6.40 2.20 -2.66
C PHE A 106 -5.54 0.94 -2.61
N ILE A 107 -6.16 -0.26 -2.70
CA ILE A 107 -5.45 -1.55 -2.72
C ILE A 107 -4.46 -1.58 -3.89
N ALA A 108 -4.89 -1.21 -5.10
CA ALA A 108 -4.02 -1.18 -6.28
C ALA A 108 -2.82 -0.24 -6.09
N ARG A 109 -3.02 0.95 -5.49
CA ARG A 109 -1.90 1.86 -5.15
C ARG A 109 -0.89 1.23 -4.20
N ARG A 110 -1.35 0.45 -3.20
CA ARG A 110 -0.43 -0.24 -2.27
C ARG A 110 0.39 -1.31 -2.97
N ILE A 111 -0.20 -2.04 -3.92
CA ILE A 111 0.52 -3.03 -4.74
C ILE A 111 1.58 -2.34 -5.61
N MET A 112 1.26 -1.22 -6.28
CA MET A 112 2.23 -0.45 -7.07
C MET A 112 3.41 0.06 -6.24
N ILE A 113 3.14 0.56 -5.04
CA ILE A 113 4.19 1.02 -4.13
C ILE A 113 5.09 -0.15 -3.74
N CYS A 114 4.52 -1.29 -3.31
CA CYS A 114 5.26 -2.48 -2.92
C CYS A 114 6.11 -3.02 -4.09
N ALA A 115 5.58 -3.01 -5.32
CA ALA A 115 6.31 -3.41 -6.52
C ALA A 115 7.56 -2.54 -6.76
N SER A 116 7.52 -1.24 -6.46
CA SER A 116 8.67 -0.35 -6.61
C SER A 116 9.60 -0.35 -5.40
N GLU A 117 9.02 -0.40 -4.19
CA GLU A 117 9.74 -0.25 -2.92
C GLU A 117 10.48 -1.55 -2.53
N ASP A 118 9.80 -2.69 -2.67
CA ASP A 118 10.27 -3.98 -2.14
C ASP A 118 10.80 -4.93 -3.22
N VAL A 119 10.33 -4.81 -4.47
CA VAL A 119 10.83 -5.58 -5.63
C VAL A 119 11.82 -4.74 -6.42
N GLY A 120 11.43 -3.53 -6.82
CA GLY A 120 12.28 -2.58 -7.53
C GLY A 120 12.93 -3.17 -8.78
N ASN A 121 14.23 -2.95 -8.91
CA ASN A 121 15.01 -3.42 -10.07
C ASN A 121 15.37 -4.92 -10.02
N ALA A 122 15.06 -5.63 -8.94
CA ALA A 122 15.25 -7.09 -8.91
C ALA A 122 14.32 -7.80 -9.91
N ASP A 123 13.11 -7.25 -10.12
CA ASP A 123 12.19 -7.64 -11.19
C ASP A 123 11.38 -6.42 -11.67
N PRO A 124 11.83 -5.70 -12.69
CA PRO A 124 11.14 -4.52 -13.21
C PRO A 124 9.73 -4.80 -13.73
N MET A 125 9.41 -6.05 -14.06
CA MET A 125 8.08 -6.44 -14.53
C MET A 125 7.03 -6.31 -13.42
N ALA A 126 7.42 -6.40 -12.14
CA ALA A 126 6.49 -6.28 -11.01
C ALA A 126 5.72 -4.94 -11.04
N LEU A 127 6.41 -3.83 -11.31
CA LEU A 127 5.74 -2.53 -11.43
C LEU A 127 4.81 -2.49 -12.65
N THR A 128 5.21 -3.07 -13.78
CA THR A 128 4.39 -3.14 -15.00
C THR A 128 3.09 -3.92 -14.73
N VAL A 129 3.19 -5.07 -14.09
CA VAL A 129 2.02 -5.88 -13.70
C VAL A 129 1.11 -5.11 -12.75
N ALA A 130 1.67 -4.46 -11.73
CA ALA A 130 0.91 -3.69 -10.75
C ALA A 130 0.17 -2.49 -11.39
N VAL A 131 0.82 -1.76 -12.30
CA VAL A 131 0.21 -0.64 -13.04
C VAL A 131 -0.88 -1.13 -13.97
N SER A 132 -0.65 -2.22 -14.70
CA SER A 132 -1.66 -2.83 -15.58
C SER A 132 -2.89 -3.28 -14.79
N ALA A 133 -2.69 -3.89 -13.62
CA ALA A 133 -3.78 -4.26 -12.72
C ALA A 133 -4.56 -3.04 -12.23
N ALA A 134 -3.87 -1.96 -11.82
CA ALA A 134 -4.52 -0.72 -11.39
C ALA A 134 -5.40 -0.10 -12.48
N GLN A 135 -4.92 -0.07 -13.72
CA GLN A 135 -5.69 0.42 -14.87
C GLN A 135 -6.89 -0.48 -15.21
N ALA A 136 -6.73 -1.79 -15.08
CA ALA A 136 -7.78 -2.76 -15.36
C ALA A 136 -8.92 -2.67 -14.33
N VAL A 137 -8.62 -2.58 -13.03
CA VAL A 137 -9.64 -2.50 -11.98
C VAL A 137 -10.46 -1.21 -12.08
N GLU A 138 -9.90 -0.10 -12.57
CA GLU A 138 -10.64 1.14 -12.81
C GLU A 138 -11.70 1.00 -13.91
N ARG A 139 -11.47 0.13 -14.90
CA ARG A 139 -12.37 -0.06 -16.03
C ARG A 139 -13.41 -1.15 -15.79
N ILE A 140 -13.05 -2.18 -15.04
CA ILE A 140 -13.86 -3.39 -14.87
C ILE A 140 -14.76 -3.28 -13.63
N GLY A 141 -14.22 -2.80 -12.49
CA GLY A 141 -14.96 -2.76 -11.24
C GLY A 141 -15.12 -4.13 -10.56
N MET A 142 -15.87 -4.16 -9.47
CA MET A 142 -16.19 -5.38 -8.74
C MET A 142 -17.40 -6.10 -9.39
N PRO A 143 -17.48 -7.43 -9.32
CA PRO A 143 -16.63 -8.33 -8.53
C PRO A 143 -15.34 -8.81 -9.25
N GLU A 144 -15.20 -8.64 -10.55
CA GLU A 144 -14.12 -9.23 -11.36
C GLU A 144 -12.73 -8.65 -11.01
N SER A 145 -12.67 -7.41 -10.53
CA SER A 145 -11.41 -6.76 -10.09
C SER A 145 -10.66 -7.54 -9.02
N GLN A 146 -11.34 -8.35 -8.20
CA GLN A 146 -10.68 -9.20 -7.20
C GLN A 146 -9.69 -10.19 -7.82
N ILE A 147 -10.00 -10.71 -9.02
CA ILE A 147 -9.15 -11.67 -9.74
C ILE A 147 -7.87 -10.96 -10.22
N ILE A 148 -8.02 -9.77 -10.78
CA ILE A 148 -6.91 -8.95 -11.28
C ILE A 148 -5.98 -8.54 -10.13
N LEU A 149 -6.54 -8.09 -9.02
CA LEU A 149 -5.78 -7.75 -7.82
C LEU A 149 -5.04 -8.96 -7.25
N SER A 150 -5.69 -10.13 -7.19
CA SER A 150 -5.07 -11.38 -6.72
C SER A 150 -3.88 -11.78 -7.59
N GLN A 151 -3.99 -11.68 -8.92
CA GLN A 151 -2.88 -11.93 -9.83
C GLN A 151 -1.69 -11.01 -9.55
N ALA A 152 -1.93 -9.71 -9.42
CA ALA A 152 -0.88 -8.73 -9.16
C ALA A 152 -0.21 -8.95 -7.79
N VAL A 153 -1.00 -9.22 -6.76
CA VAL A 153 -0.52 -9.51 -5.40
C VAL A 153 0.37 -10.74 -5.39
N THR A 154 -0.08 -11.84 -6.01
CA THR A 154 0.69 -13.09 -6.11
C THR A 154 2.01 -12.85 -6.84
N TYR A 155 1.98 -12.12 -7.97
CA TYR A 155 3.19 -11.79 -8.71
C TYR A 155 4.20 -11.03 -7.85
N VAL A 156 3.76 -9.93 -7.20
CA VAL A 156 4.63 -9.09 -6.37
C VAL A 156 5.15 -9.86 -5.15
N ALA A 157 4.32 -10.71 -4.54
CA ALA A 157 4.75 -11.54 -3.41
C ALA A 157 5.82 -12.56 -3.81
N CYS A 158 5.70 -13.19 -5.00
CA CYS A 158 6.64 -14.20 -5.48
C CYS A 158 7.89 -13.63 -6.15
N ALA A 159 7.89 -12.35 -6.53
CA ALA A 159 9.04 -11.72 -7.17
C ALA A 159 10.27 -11.62 -6.23
N PRO A 160 11.50 -11.64 -6.77
CA PRO A 160 12.70 -11.36 -5.97
C PRO A 160 12.63 -9.97 -5.37
N LYS A 161 13.22 -9.77 -4.20
CA LYS A 161 13.12 -8.53 -3.42
C LYS A 161 14.40 -7.71 -3.47
N SER A 162 14.24 -6.39 -3.67
CA SER A 162 15.32 -5.40 -3.54
C SER A 162 14.74 -4.03 -3.19
N ASN A 163 15.24 -3.44 -2.12
CA ASN A 163 14.92 -2.07 -1.73
C ASN A 163 15.98 -1.05 -2.18
N SER A 164 16.85 -1.43 -3.12
CA SER A 164 17.97 -0.59 -3.57
C SER A 164 17.51 0.77 -4.12
N ALA A 165 16.37 0.82 -4.81
CA ALA A 165 15.81 2.07 -5.34
C ALA A 165 15.41 3.04 -4.20
N VAL A 166 14.83 2.53 -3.13
CA VAL A 166 14.46 3.33 -1.94
C VAL A 166 15.71 3.83 -1.23
N ASN A 167 16.67 2.95 -0.97
CA ASN A 167 17.91 3.32 -0.30
C ASN A 167 18.69 4.36 -1.11
N ALA A 168 18.74 4.21 -2.43
CA ALA A 168 19.42 5.16 -3.32
C ALA A 168 18.81 6.57 -3.24
N ILE A 169 17.49 6.70 -3.35
CA ILE A 169 16.85 8.03 -3.32
C ILE A 169 16.93 8.66 -1.93
N PHE A 170 16.83 7.88 -0.86
CA PHE A 170 16.95 8.42 0.50
C PHE A 170 18.37 8.90 0.78
N ALA A 171 19.40 8.13 0.41
CA ALA A 171 20.80 8.55 0.53
C ALA A 171 21.08 9.80 -0.31
N ALA A 172 20.56 9.87 -1.54
CA ALA A 172 20.69 11.04 -2.39
C ALA A 172 20.01 12.27 -1.78
N ASN A 173 18.81 12.13 -1.22
CA ASN A 173 18.10 13.22 -0.54
C ASN A 173 18.87 13.73 0.69
N GLU A 174 19.47 12.83 1.45
CA GLU A 174 20.32 13.21 2.58
C GLU A 174 21.57 13.97 2.11
N ALA A 175 22.23 13.48 1.07
CA ALA A 175 23.37 14.16 0.48
C ALA A 175 23.02 15.56 -0.03
N VAL A 176 21.90 15.73 -0.72
CA VAL A 176 21.42 17.03 -1.20
C VAL A 176 21.15 18.01 -0.05
N ARG A 177 20.65 17.53 1.10
CA ARG A 177 20.38 18.38 2.28
C ARG A 177 21.65 18.81 2.99
N ASN A 178 22.65 17.92 3.05
CA ASN A 178 23.85 18.13 3.86
C ASN A 178 24.97 18.81 3.07
N TYR A 179 24.93 18.78 1.74
CA TYR A 179 26.01 19.27 0.89
C TYR A 179 25.47 20.21 -0.17
N GLN A 180 26.02 21.44 -0.21
CA GLN A 180 25.80 22.37 -1.33
C GLN A 180 26.77 22.01 -2.47
N THR A 181 26.25 21.38 -3.51
CA THR A 181 27.04 20.99 -4.67
C THR A 181 26.75 21.83 -5.88
N SER A 182 27.78 22.18 -6.61
CA SER A 182 27.64 22.76 -7.93
C SER A 182 27.73 21.68 -9.01
N VAL A 183 26.94 21.81 -10.05
CA VAL A 183 27.08 20.97 -11.25
C VAL A 183 28.47 21.18 -11.85
N PRO A 184 29.24 20.11 -12.16
CA PRO A 184 30.54 20.22 -12.84
C PRO A 184 30.45 21.03 -14.13
N ALA A 185 31.48 21.83 -14.45
CA ALA A 185 31.42 22.79 -15.57
C ALA A 185 31.12 22.13 -16.93
N HIS A 186 31.69 20.94 -17.19
CA HIS A 186 31.47 20.19 -18.43
C HIS A 186 30.03 19.66 -18.57
N LEU A 187 29.26 19.51 -17.47
CA LEU A 187 27.86 19.07 -17.48
C LEU A 187 26.87 20.25 -17.54
N ARG A 188 27.33 21.49 -17.40
CA ARG A 188 26.44 22.65 -17.45
C ARG A 188 25.95 22.90 -18.85
N ASP A 189 24.74 23.43 -18.97
CA ASP A 189 24.17 23.79 -20.26
C ASP A 189 25.06 24.79 -21.04
N ALA A 190 25.40 24.44 -22.28
CA ALA A 190 26.24 25.22 -23.17
C ALA A 190 25.47 25.93 -24.32
N HIS A 191 24.12 25.79 -24.34
CA HIS A 191 23.32 26.23 -25.48
C HIS A 191 22.92 27.72 -25.42
N TYR A 192 23.18 28.43 -24.32
CA TYR A 192 22.84 29.85 -24.21
C TYR A 192 24.00 30.79 -24.56
N LYS A 193 23.64 32.01 -24.97
CA LYS A 193 24.62 33.03 -25.41
C LYS A 193 25.52 33.46 -24.24
N GLY A 194 26.82 33.16 -24.33
CA GLY A 194 27.80 33.44 -23.27
C GLY A 194 28.24 32.23 -22.45
N ALA A 195 27.61 31.06 -22.57
CA ALA A 195 27.98 29.84 -21.85
C ALA A 195 29.46 29.46 -22.06
N LYS A 196 29.98 29.57 -23.28
CA LYS A 196 31.38 29.29 -23.59
C LYS A 196 32.36 30.20 -22.85
N LYS A 197 32.02 31.49 -22.59
CA LYS A 197 32.86 32.40 -21.79
C LYS A 197 32.96 31.98 -20.32
N LEU A 198 31.98 31.23 -19.84
CA LEU A 198 31.91 30.71 -18.47
C LEU A 198 32.46 29.27 -18.37
N GLY A 199 33.00 28.70 -19.46
CA GLY A 199 33.53 27.34 -19.49
C GLY A 199 32.45 26.26 -19.38
N HIS A 200 31.18 26.57 -19.65
CA HIS A 200 30.10 25.60 -19.59
C HIS A 200 30.15 24.64 -20.77
N GLY A 201 29.99 23.34 -20.48
CA GLY A 201 30.02 22.28 -21.49
C GLY A 201 31.42 22.01 -22.08
N THR A 202 32.48 22.66 -21.55
CA THR A 202 33.85 22.41 -22.00
C THR A 202 34.31 21.04 -21.55
N ASP A 203 34.94 20.28 -22.46
CA ASP A 203 35.49 18.93 -22.21
C ASP A 203 34.43 17.85 -21.86
N TYR A 204 33.16 18.12 -22.18
CA TYR A 204 32.13 17.05 -22.06
C TYR A 204 32.41 15.96 -23.10
N LYS A 205 32.49 14.72 -22.61
CA LYS A 205 32.67 13.54 -23.44
C LYS A 205 31.30 12.94 -23.73
N TYR A 206 30.87 12.92 -24.98
CA TYR A 206 29.61 12.35 -25.40
C TYR A 206 29.73 10.82 -25.47
N ALA A 207 29.06 10.10 -24.59
CA ALA A 207 29.24 8.65 -24.43
C ALA A 207 28.97 7.83 -25.70
N HIS A 208 28.06 8.29 -26.57
CA HIS A 208 27.77 7.60 -27.84
C HIS A 208 28.90 7.64 -28.89
N ASP A 209 29.92 8.49 -28.70
CA ASP A 209 31.11 8.54 -29.56
C ASP A 209 32.17 7.49 -29.14
N TYR A 210 31.90 6.74 -28.08
CA TYR A 210 32.86 5.76 -27.53
C TYR A 210 32.33 4.33 -27.64
N PRO A 211 33.21 3.30 -27.63
CA PRO A 211 32.82 1.92 -27.64
C PRO A 211 31.87 1.60 -26.47
N ASP A 212 30.87 0.72 -26.72
CA ASP A 212 29.86 0.32 -25.76
C ASP A 212 29.04 1.47 -25.15
N HIS A 213 29.08 2.68 -25.81
CA HIS A 213 28.43 3.90 -25.33
C HIS A 213 28.85 4.27 -23.89
N TYR A 214 30.09 3.96 -23.52
CA TYR A 214 30.63 4.21 -22.21
C TYR A 214 31.96 5.00 -22.30
N VAL A 215 32.05 6.03 -21.43
CA VAL A 215 33.28 6.79 -21.23
C VAL A 215 33.38 7.23 -19.77
N GLU A 216 34.56 7.08 -19.21
CA GLU A 216 34.81 7.54 -17.86
C GLU A 216 34.90 9.08 -17.83
N GLN A 217 33.96 9.68 -17.07
CA GLN A 217 33.98 11.10 -16.72
C GLN A 217 33.25 11.32 -15.39
N GLN A 218 33.52 12.43 -14.77
CA GLN A 218 32.96 12.77 -13.46
C GLN A 218 31.57 13.40 -13.62
N TYR A 219 30.54 12.80 -13.04
CA TYR A 219 29.17 13.31 -13.07
C TYR A 219 28.75 14.04 -11.80
N LEU A 220 29.43 13.80 -10.65
CA LEU A 220 29.21 14.48 -9.39
C LEU A 220 30.47 15.22 -8.93
N SER A 221 30.33 16.26 -8.12
CA SER A 221 31.47 16.93 -7.51
C SER A 221 32.25 15.97 -6.59
N LEU A 222 33.59 16.09 -6.54
CA LEU A 222 34.49 15.24 -5.76
C LEU A 222 34.17 15.16 -4.25
N ILE A 223 33.45 16.14 -3.72
CA ILE A 223 33.06 16.21 -2.31
C ILE A 223 32.09 15.05 -1.93
N HIS A 224 31.52 14.34 -2.91
CA HIS A 224 30.51 13.30 -2.75
C HIS A 224 31.00 11.89 -3.07
N ILE A 225 32.26 11.72 -3.45
CA ILE A 225 32.85 10.41 -3.67
C ILE A 225 33.50 9.94 -2.35
N SER A 226 32.72 9.92 -1.29
CA SER A 226 33.02 9.03 -0.17
C SER A 226 32.31 7.71 -0.46
N GLU A 227 33.07 6.78 -1.03
CA GLU A 227 32.63 5.45 -1.46
C GLU A 227 31.68 5.49 -2.69
N PRO A 228 32.10 4.98 -3.84
CA PRO A 228 31.13 4.65 -4.86
C PRO A 228 30.24 3.58 -4.22
N THR A 229 29.03 3.92 -3.88
CA THR A 229 27.92 2.99 -3.97
C THR A 229 27.85 2.60 -5.46
N ARG A 230 28.87 1.97 -5.97
CA ARG A 230 28.73 0.96 -6.99
C ARG A 230 28.00 -0.15 -6.29
N LEU A 231 26.77 0.15 -6.10
CA LEU A 231 25.73 -0.77 -5.85
C LEU A 231 26.02 -2.01 -6.66
N GLY A 232 26.17 -3.10 -5.98
CA GLY A 232 25.63 -4.35 -6.47
C GLY A 232 24.13 -4.12 -6.70
N MET A 233 23.81 -3.21 -7.62
CA MET A 233 22.49 -2.95 -8.16
C MET A 233 22.31 -3.87 -9.36
N ILE A 234 22.32 -5.15 -9.11
CA ILE A 234 21.67 -6.16 -9.94
C ILE A 234 21.15 -7.21 -9.01
#